data_50bf238e29c63c70daa622d90d8af120
#
_entry.id   50bf238e29c63c70daa622d90d8af120
#
_cell.length_a   1.000
_cell.length_b   1.000
_cell.length_c   1.000
_cell.angle_alpha   90.00
_cell.angle_beta   90.00
_cell.angle_gamma   90.00
#
_symmetry.space_group_name_H-M   'P 1'
#
loop_
_entity.id
_entity.type
_entity.pdbx_description
1 polymer ?
#
loop_
_entity_poly.entity_id
_entity_poly.type
_entity_poly.pdbx_seq_one_letter_code
_entity_poly.pdbx_strand_id
1 'polypeptide(L)'
;IVAPGFKLDTAIYKAQEKYEDAKFVILDGTPNDGGENSLVADNTVSIYFAEEQSGFIAGVAAALEIGEGDFGFIGGMKIPAVQRFEIGFAEGIAYANENLGTSISLKEENVVYEGTFSNVAGGQQLAAQMYDSGVKAIFVAAGSVGIGAINEAKTQVAAGKEAWVIGVDSDQYEDGIYDVENNKSVVLTSA
;
A
#
# COMPACT_ATOMS: atom_id res chain seq x y z
N ILE A 1 -1.05 17.54 -22.01
CA ILE A 1 -2.10 16.76 -21.32
C ILE A 1 -1.42 15.97 -20.22
N VAL A 2 -1.92 16.08 -19.00
CA VAL A 2 -1.43 15.30 -17.85
C VAL A 2 -2.50 14.28 -17.47
N ALA A 3 -2.10 13.02 -17.37
CA ALA A 3 -2.95 11.88 -17.05
C ALA A 3 -2.48 11.25 -15.71
N PRO A 4 -3.22 11.45 -14.61
CA PRO A 4 -2.82 10.91 -13.32
C PRO A 4 -3.29 9.46 -13.14
N GLY A 5 -2.32 8.54 -13.08
CA GLY A 5 -2.54 7.17 -12.68
C GLY A 5 -2.76 6.17 -13.82
N PHE A 6 -2.41 4.93 -13.51
CA PHE A 6 -2.39 3.78 -14.43
C PHE A 6 -3.75 3.46 -15.09
N LYS A 7 -4.88 3.88 -14.50
CA LYS A 7 -6.21 3.69 -15.12
C LYS A 7 -6.37 4.41 -16.44
N LEU A 8 -5.46 5.34 -16.77
CA LEU A 8 -5.44 6.10 -18.02
C LEU A 8 -4.45 5.52 -19.06
N ASP A 9 -3.72 4.46 -18.72
CA ASP A 9 -2.72 3.84 -19.60
C ASP A 9 -3.24 3.57 -21.00
N THR A 10 -4.37 2.87 -21.12
CA THR A 10 -4.97 2.51 -22.41
C THR A 10 -5.51 3.72 -23.17
N ALA A 11 -5.99 4.74 -22.46
CA ALA A 11 -6.45 5.96 -23.08
C ALA A 11 -5.28 6.75 -23.68
N ILE A 12 -4.17 6.88 -22.94
CA ILE A 12 -2.95 7.54 -23.41
C ILE A 12 -2.30 6.75 -24.53
N TYR A 13 -2.26 5.42 -24.44
CA TYR A 13 -1.76 4.56 -25.52
C TYR A 13 -2.40 4.88 -26.88
N LYS A 14 -3.72 4.98 -26.90
CA LYS A 14 -4.48 5.33 -28.10
C LYS A 14 -4.36 6.81 -28.51
N ALA A 15 -4.27 7.70 -27.51
CA ALA A 15 -4.21 9.14 -27.75
C ALA A 15 -2.86 9.58 -28.33
N GLN A 16 -1.76 9.03 -27.83
CA GLN A 16 -0.41 9.39 -28.29
C GLN A 16 -0.19 9.07 -29.78
N GLU A 17 -0.77 7.96 -30.26
CA GLU A 17 -0.72 7.59 -31.68
C GLU A 17 -1.63 8.49 -32.54
N LYS A 18 -2.82 8.78 -32.03
CA LYS A 18 -3.83 9.55 -32.77
C LYS A 18 -3.53 11.06 -32.88
N TYR A 19 -2.86 11.61 -31.86
CA TYR A 19 -2.62 13.06 -31.71
C TYR A 19 -1.12 13.34 -31.60
N GLU A 20 -0.39 13.16 -32.69
CA GLU A 20 1.07 13.26 -32.75
C GLU A 20 1.62 14.63 -32.32
N ASP A 21 0.90 15.71 -32.57
CA ASP A 21 1.26 17.09 -32.18
C ASP A 21 1.01 17.39 -30.69
N ALA A 22 0.20 16.57 -30.00
CA ALA A 22 -0.07 16.75 -28.59
C ALA A 22 1.05 16.14 -27.74
N LYS A 23 1.33 16.76 -26.58
CA LYS A 23 2.28 16.23 -25.60
C LYS A 23 1.50 15.65 -24.41
N PHE A 24 1.92 14.47 -23.98
CA PHE A 24 1.30 13.72 -22.89
C PHE A 24 2.31 13.48 -21.78
N VAL A 25 1.82 13.56 -20.54
CA VAL A 25 2.52 13.09 -19.35
C VAL A 25 1.57 12.15 -18.62
N ILE A 26 2.02 10.92 -18.39
CA ILE A 26 1.29 9.97 -17.54
C ILE A 26 2.06 9.80 -16.23
N LEU A 27 1.35 9.91 -15.12
CA LEU A 27 1.90 9.74 -13.78
C LEU A 27 1.55 8.33 -13.30
N ASP A 28 2.53 7.64 -12.77
CA ASP A 28 2.37 6.29 -12.19
C ASP A 28 1.68 5.29 -13.14
N GLY A 29 2.16 5.28 -14.37
CA GLY A 29 1.61 4.40 -15.41
C GLY A 29 2.49 4.29 -16.64
N THR A 30 2.23 3.23 -17.43
CA THR A 30 2.83 3.02 -18.75
C THR A 30 1.72 2.86 -19.77
N PRO A 31 1.66 3.68 -20.83
CA PRO A 31 0.69 3.49 -21.89
C PRO A 31 0.76 2.06 -22.46
N ASN A 32 -0.38 1.37 -22.49
CA ASN A 32 -0.52 0.00 -22.99
C ASN A 32 -1.84 -0.21 -23.73
N ASP A 33 -1.94 -1.28 -24.50
CA ASP A 33 -3.12 -1.60 -25.30
C ASP A 33 -4.28 -2.25 -24.50
N GLY A 34 -4.09 -2.43 -23.21
CA GLY A 34 -4.98 -3.18 -22.31
C GLY A 34 -4.62 -4.66 -22.22
N GLY A 35 -3.55 -5.09 -22.88
CA GLY A 35 -2.96 -6.42 -22.87
C GLY A 35 -1.48 -6.36 -22.53
N GLU A 36 -0.67 -7.09 -23.29
CA GLU A 36 0.78 -7.23 -23.03
C GLU A 36 1.64 -6.16 -23.73
N ASN A 37 1.09 -5.40 -24.68
CA ASN A 37 1.87 -4.43 -25.43
C ASN A 37 1.84 -3.07 -24.74
N SER A 38 3.03 -2.53 -24.49
CA SER A 38 3.22 -1.18 -23.96
C SER A 38 4.15 -0.38 -24.86
N LEU A 39 3.89 0.91 -25.00
CA LEU A 39 4.69 1.84 -25.77
C LEU A 39 4.58 3.24 -25.18
N VAL A 40 5.71 3.85 -24.88
CA VAL A 40 5.81 5.29 -24.61
C VAL A 40 6.31 5.95 -25.90
N ALA A 41 5.44 6.68 -26.60
CA ALA A 41 5.78 7.34 -27.85
C ALA A 41 6.60 8.62 -27.59
N ASP A 42 7.24 9.17 -28.63
CA ASP A 42 8.11 10.37 -28.55
C ASP A 42 7.40 11.63 -28.03
N ASN A 43 6.08 11.66 -28.13
CA ASN A 43 5.23 12.75 -27.61
C ASN A 43 4.69 12.49 -26.20
N THR A 44 5.12 11.40 -25.53
CA THR A 44 4.64 10.98 -24.21
C THR A 44 5.81 10.80 -23.24
N VAL A 45 5.59 11.20 -21.97
CA VAL A 45 6.51 10.94 -20.86
C VAL A 45 5.76 10.18 -19.78
N SER A 46 6.32 9.06 -19.33
CA SER A 46 5.87 8.31 -18.14
C SER A 46 6.73 8.71 -16.95
N ILE A 47 6.08 9.09 -15.86
CA ILE A 47 6.73 9.43 -14.58
C ILE A 47 6.29 8.41 -13.54
N TYR A 48 7.24 7.80 -12.86
CA TYR A 48 7.03 6.84 -11.79
C TYR A 48 7.52 7.40 -10.48
N PHE A 49 6.98 6.92 -9.39
CA PHE A 49 7.43 7.21 -8.04
C PHE A 49 8.28 6.05 -7.51
N ALA A 50 9.02 6.30 -6.44
CA ALA A 50 9.88 5.32 -5.79
C ALA A 50 9.14 4.70 -4.59
N GLU A 51 8.05 3.97 -4.86
CA GLU A 51 7.18 3.37 -3.83
C GLU A 51 7.95 2.40 -2.93
N GLU A 52 9.00 1.76 -3.48
CA GLU A 52 9.90 0.90 -2.69
C GLU A 52 10.64 1.65 -1.60
N GLN A 53 10.94 2.95 -1.80
CA GLN A 53 11.57 3.76 -0.76
C GLN A 53 10.60 4.10 0.37
N SER A 54 9.37 4.46 0.04
CA SER A 54 8.31 4.69 1.02
C SER A 54 7.98 3.42 1.80
N GLY A 55 7.83 2.29 1.10
CA GLY A 55 7.63 0.98 1.72
C GLY A 55 8.76 0.61 2.66
N PHE A 56 10.03 0.83 2.25
CA PHE A 56 11.20 0.55 3.07
C PHE A 56 11.19 1.37 4.38
N ILE A 57 10.96 2.67 4.30
CA ILE A 57 10.91 3.54 5.47
C ILE A 57 9.77 3.13 6.40
N ALA A 58 8.60 2.79 5.85
CA ALA A 58 7.45 2.30 6.62
C ALA A 58 7.76 0.98 7.34
N GLY A 59 8.45 0.06 6.67
CA GLY A 59 8.91 -1.20 7.26
C GLY A 59 9.87 -1.01 8.42
N VAL A 60 10.87 -0.14 8.25
CA VAL A 60 11.83 0.20 9.32
C VAL A 60 11.14 0.86 10.50
N ALA A 61 10.29 1.86 10.25
CA ALA A 61 9.60 2.61 11.30
C ALA A 61 8.67 1.71 12.13
N ALA A 62 7.86 0.89 11.45
CA ALA A 62 6.94 -0.03 12.12
C ALA A 62 7.69 -1.12 12.90
N ALA A 63 8.79 -1.66 12.34
CA ALA A 63 9.59 -2.65 13.02
C ALA A 63 10.23 -2.09 14.30
N LEU A 64 10.75 -0.86 14.26
CA LEU A 64 11.33 -0.20 15.43
C LEU A 64 10.32 0.06 16.54
N GLU A 65 9.10 0.48 16.16
CA GLU A 65 8.06 0.80 17.14
C GLU A 65 7.51 -0.45 17.84
N ILE A 66 7.32 -1.55 17.09
CA ILE A 66 6.71 -2.77 17.61
C ILE A 66 7.76 -3.74 18.22
N GLY A 67 8.95 -3.77 17.66
CA GLY A 67 10.08 -4.56 18.13
C GLY A 67 10.04 -6.03 17.71
N GLU A 68 8.95 -6.75 17.94
CA GLU A 68 8.82 -8.18 17.64
C GLU A 68 7.39 -8.60 17.26
N GLY A 69 7.27 -9.63 16.42
CA GLY A 69 5.99 -10.23 16.06
C GLY A 69 5.80 -10.41 14.56
N ASP A 70 4.60 -10.79 14.17
CA ASP A 70 4.22 -11.01 12.78
C ASP A 70 3.58 -9.75 12.17
N PHE A 71 4.02 -9.39 10.97
CA PHE A 71 3.42 -8.35 10.16
C PHE A 71 2.68 -8.93 8.96
N GLY A 72 1.79 -8.12 8.37
CA GLY A 72 1.05 -8.44 7.16
C GLY A 72 1.14 -7.33 6.12
N PHE A 73 0.82 -7.68 4.88
CA PHE A 73 0.68 -6.76 3.77
C PHE A 73 -0.62 -7.05 3.02
N ILE A 74 -1.42 -6.01 2.78
CA ILE A 74 -2.59 -6.08 1.92
C ILE A 74 -2.39 -5.13 0.75
N GLY A 75 -2.17 -5.69 -0.44
CA GLY A 75 -2.16 -4.95 -1.70
C GLY A 75 -3.57 -4.85 -2.30
N GLY A 76 -3.84 -3.81 -3.07
CA GLY A 76 -5.02 -3.74 -3.90
C GLY A 76 -4.90 -4.70 -5.09
N MET A 77 -4.57 -4.20 -6.26
CA MET A 77 -4.25 -5.03 -7.43
C MET A 77 -2.75 -5.35 -7.47
N LYS A 78 -2.40 -6.52 -8.00
CA LYS A 78 -0.99 -6.92 -8.17
C LYS A 78 -0.38 -6.22 -9.39
N ILE A 79 -0.12 -4.92 -9.26
CA ILE A 79 0.51 -4.07 -10.28
C ILE A 79 1.88 -3.59 -9.80
N PRO A 80 2.77 -3.13 -10.70
CA PRO A 80 4.15 -2.78 -10.34
C PRO A 80 4.29 -1.80 -9.19
N ALA A 81 3.48 -0.74 -9.10
CA ALA A 81 3.53 0.23 -8.02
C ALA A 81 3.23 -0.43 -6.65
N VAL A 82 2.17 -1.24 -6.56
CA VAL A 82 1.81 -1.94 -5.32
C VAL A 82 2.84 -3.00 -4.93
N GLN A 83 3.43 -3.69 -5.92
CA GLN A 83 4.52 -4.63 -5.66
C GLN A 83 5.80 -3.94 -5.15
N ARG A 84 6.09 -2.72 -5.61
CA ARG A 84 7.23 -1.94 -5.08
C ARG A 84 7.03 -1.56 -3.62
N PHE A 85 5.83 -1.21 -3.19
CA PHE A 85 5.52 -1.02 -1.77
C PHE A 85 5.76 -2.29 -0.96
N GLU A 86 5.28 -3.45 -1.43
CA GLU A 86 5.48 -4.75 -0.78
C GLU A 86 6.97 -5.08 -0.61
N ILE A 87 7.72 -5.00 -1.72
CA ILE A 87 9.16 -5.29 -1.73
C ILE A 87 9.90 -4.35 -0.78
N GLY A 88 9.65 -3.05 -0.89
CA GLY A 88 10.25 -2.07 0.01
C GLY A 88 9.96 -2.35 1.48
N PHE A 89 8.71 -2.67 1.81
CA PHE A 89 8.30 -2.99 3.16
C PHE A 89 9.02 -4.23 3.71
N ALA A 90 9.12 -5.29 2.92
CA ALA A 90 9.84 -6.50 3.30
C ALA A 90 11.34 -6.23 3.53
N GLU A 91 11.99 -5.47 2.64
CA GLU A 91 13.39 -5.08 2.77
C GLU A 91 13.63 -4.15 3.97
N GLY A 92 12.69 -3.25 4.27
CA GLY A 92 12.75 -2.40 5.46
C GLY A 92 12.69 -3.19 6.76
N ILE A 93 11.82 -4.20 6.83
CA ILE A 93 11.75 -5.15 7.96
C ILE A 93 13.06 -5.94 8.09
N ALA A 94 13.56 -6.49 6.98
CA ALA A 94 14.82 -7.23 6.98
C ALA A 94 15.98 -6.37 7.49
N TYR A 95 16.09 -5.14 7.00
CA TYR A 95 17.09 -4.17 7.45
C TYR A 95 17.00 -3.89 8.97
N ALA A 96 15.78 -3.68 9.48
CA ALA A 96 15.56 -3.42 10.90
C ALA A 96 15.97 -4.63 11.78
N ASN A 97 15.62 -5.84 11.32
CA ASN A 97 16.02 -7.07 12.00
C ASN A 97 17.53 -7.26 12.05
N GLU A 98 18.23 -7.00 10.94
CA GLU A 98 19.69 -7.18 10.87
C GLU A 98 20.48 -6.10 11.62
N ASN A 99 19.99 -4.84 11.58
CA ASN A 99 20.83 -3.70 11.98
C ASN A 99 20.31 -2.96 13.22
N LEU A 100 19.02 -3.10 13.55
CA LEU A 100 18.36 -2.28 14.58
C LEU A 100 17.82 -3.10 15.76
N GLY A 101 18.04 -4.44 15.75
CA GLY A 101 17.72 -5.31 16.87
C GLY A 101 16.24 -5.68 17.01
N THR A 102 15.48 -5.59 15.93
CA THR A 102 14.09 -6.04 15.90
C THR A 102 13.96 -7.53 15.52
N SER A 103 12.77 -8.11 15.70
CA SER A 103 12.45 -9.50 15.35
C SER A 103 11.05 -9.60 14.74
N ILE A 104 10.88 -9.00 13.57
CA ILE A 104 9.62 -8.96 12.84
C ILE A 104 9.62 -10.03 11.75
N SER A 105 8.50 -10.75 11.59
CA SER A 105 8.29 -11.73 10.52
C SER A 105 7.20 -11.25 9.58
N LEU A 106 7.47 -11.20 8.29
CA LEU A 106 6.50 -11.04 7.22
C LEU A 106 6.42 -12.36 6.45
N LYS A 107 5.45 -13.22 6.82
CA LYS A 107 5.26 -14.53 6.20
C LYS A 107 4.52 -14.41 4.88
N GLU A 108 4.77 -15.33 3.95
CA GLU A 108 4.14 -15.35 2.63
C GLU A 108 2.60 -15.41 2.72
N GLU A 109 2.06 -16.19 3.65
CA GLU A 109 0.62 -16.26 3.89
C GLU A 109 -0.02 -14.97 4.39
N ASN A 110 0.79 -14.03 4.92
CA ASN A 110 0.38 -12.72 5.38
C ASN A 110 0.58 -11.62 4.32
N VAL A 111 0.93 -11.99 3.08
CA VAL A 111 1.04 -11.09 1.93
C VAL A 111 -0.10 -11.40 0.96
N VAL A 112 -1.13 -10.56 0.93
CA VAL A 112 -2.36 -10.82 0.17
C VAL A 112 -2.71 -9.64 -0.72
N TYR A 113 -3.20 -9.92 -1.92
CA TYR A 113 -3.78 -8.95 -2.83
C TYR A 113 -5.28 -9.12 -2.89
N GLU A 114 -6.03 -8.08 -2.56
CA GLU A 114 -7.50 -8.09 -2.51
C GLU A 114 -8.13 -8.17 -3.92
N GLY A 115 -7.42 -7.67 -4.93
CA GLY A 115 -7.83 -7.67 -6.33
C GLY A 115 -8.50 -6.38 -6.79
N THR A 116 -8.84 -5.46 -5.87
CA THR A 116 -9.38 -4.12 -6.18
C THR A 116 -8.80 -3.05 -5.25
N PHE A 117 -9.16 -1.76 -5.50
CA PHE A 117 -8.83 -0.64 -4.61
C PHE A 117 -10.05 -0.07 -3.88
N SER A 118 -11.22 -0.73 -3.97
CA SER A 118 -12.48 -0.15 -3.50
C SER A 118 -13.32 -1.04 -2.60
N ASN A 119 -12.95 -2.29 -2.40
CA ASN A 119 -13.70 -3.26 -1.59
C ASN A 119 -13.37 -3.12 -0.10
N VAL A 120 -14.01 -2.17 0.59
CA VAL A 120 -13.83 -1.94 2.03
C VAL A 120 -14.13 -3.19 2.86
N ALA A 121 -15.20 -3.93 2.51
CA ALA A 121 -15.59 -5.14 3.25
C ALA A 121 -14.55 -6.26 3.10
N GLY A 122 -13.97 -6.43 1.89
CA GLY A 122 -12.87 -7.35 1.65
C GLY A 122 -11.62 -7.01 2.47
N GLY A 123 -11.26 -5.72 2.54
CA GLY A 123 -10.17 -5.24 3.39
C GLY A 123 -10.37 -5.56 4.86
N GLN A 124 -11.57 -5.33 5.37
CA GLN A 124 -11.91 -5.67 6.76
C GLN A 124 -11.81 -7.17 7.03
N GLN A 125 -12.31 -8.00 6.13
CA GLN A 125 -12.26 -9.45 6.27
C GLN A 125 -10.82 -9.99 6.25
N LEU A 126 -9.98 -9.50 5.34
CA LEU A 126 -8.56 -9.88 5.25
C LEU A 126 -7.81 -9.47 6.52
N ALA A 127 -8.02 -8.25 7.00
CA ALA A 127 -7.41 -7.77 8.23
C ALA A 127 -7.85 -8.59 9.45
N ALA A 128 -9.14 -8.95 9.56
CA ALA A 128 -9.65 -9.80 10.62
C ALA A 128 -8.93 -11.16 10.66
N GLN A 129 -8.77 -11.81 9.50
CA GLN A 129 -8.06 -13.09 9.39
C GLN A 129 -6.60 -12.97 9.82
N MET A 130 -5.91 -11.89 9.43
CA MET A 130 -4.51 -11.64 9.81
C MET A 130 -4.38 -11.38 11.32
N TYR A 131 -5.18 -10.49 11.89
CA TYR A 131 -5.14 -10.24 13.34
C TYR A 131 -5.51 -11.47 14.17
N ASP A 132 -6.48 -12.27 13.72
CA ASP A 132 -6.84 -13.53 14.39
C ASP A 132 -5.73 -14.59 14.31
N SER A 133 -4.86 -14.53 13.30
CA SER A 133 -3.67 -15.37 13.21
C SER A 133 -2.47 -14.84 14.01
N GLY A 134 -2.59 -13.67 14.65
CA GLY A 134 -1.56 -13.08 15.50
C GLY A 134 -0.68 -12.01 14.84
N VAL A 135 -1.03 -11.55 13.63
CA VAL A 135 -0.40 -10.39 13.01
C VAL A 135 -0.65 -9.15 13.86
N LYS A 136 0.39 -8.36 14.13
CA LYS A 136 0.31 -7.15 14.95
C LYS A 136 0.11 -5.89 14.12
N ALA A 137 0.73 -5.81 12.96
CA ALA A 137 0.64 -4.64 12.07
C ALA A 137 0.45 -5.07 10.62
N ILE A 138 -0.41 -4.35 9.89
CA ILE A 138 -0.70 -4.60 8.48
C ILE A 138 -0.40 -3.34 7.68
N PHE A 139 0.49 -3.43 6.70
CA PHE A 139 0.65 -2.37 5.71
C PHE A 139 -0.38 -2.55 4.59
N VAL A 140 -1.16 -1.51 4.31
CA VAL A 140 -2.27 -1.61 3.36
C VAL A 140 -2.07 -0.64 2.19
N ALA A 141 -1.47 -1.13 1.10
CA ALA A 141 -1.29 -0.39 -0.15
C ALA A 141 -2.46 -0.69 -1.12
N ALA A 142 -3.68 -0.24 -0.76
CA ALA A 142 -4.90 -0.72 -1.41
C ALA A 142 -6.05 0.31 -1.49
N GLY A 143 -5.78 1.59 -1.40
CA GLY A 143 -6.82 2.63 -1.49
C GLY A 143 -7.93 2.45 -0.45
N SER A 144 -9.22 2.46 -0.86
CA SER A 144 -10.35 2.33 0.08
C SER A 144 -10.44 0.99 0.82
N VAL A 145 -9.76 -0.05 0.34
CA VAL A 145 -9.61 -1.33 1.07
C VAL A 145 -8.96 -1.08 2.43
N GLY A 146 -8.04 -0.10 2.51
CA GLY A 146 -7.38 0.32 3.75
C GLY A 146 -8.34 0.82 4.83
N ILE A 147 -9.45 1.46 4.45
CA ILE A 147 -10.51 1.86 5.40
C ILE A 147 -11.08 0.64 6.12
N GLY A 148 -11.24 -0.47 5.40
CA GLY A 148 -11.69 -1.74 5.98
C GLY A 148 -10.72 -2.27 7.03
N ALA A 149 -9.42 -2.27 6.72
CA ALA A 149 -8.38 -2.71 7.65
C ALA A 149 -8.30 -1.82 8.89
N ILE A 150 -8.42 -0.50 8.74
CA ILE A 150 -8.48 0.46 9.85
C ILE A 150 -9.69 0.19 10.75
N ASN A 151 -10.86 -0.06 10.17
CA ASN A 151 -12.06 -0.38 10.93
C ASN A 151 -11.90 -1.68 11.73
N GLU A 152 -11.26 -2.68 11.13
CA GLU A 152 -10.97 -3.93 11.83
C GLU A 152 -9.96 -3.73 12.95
N ALA A 153 -8.89 -3.00 12.73
CA ALA A 153 -7.90 -2.71 13.76
C ALA A 153 -8.55 -2.02 14.98
N LYS A 154 -9.47 -1.06 14.77
CA LYS A 154 -10.26 -0.47 15.86
C LYS A 154 -11.09 -1.51 16.61
N THR A 155 -11.68 -2.48 15.90
CA THR A 155 -12.47 -3.56 16.51
C THR A 155 -11.58 -4.45 17.39
N GLN A 156 -10.38 -4.79 16.91
CA GLN A 156 -9.42 -5.61 17.64
C GLN A 156 -8.91 -4.88 18.89
N VAL A 157 -8.60 -3.58 18.79
CA VAL A 157 -8.19 -2.76 19.94
C VAL A 157 -9.32 -2.64 20.96
N ALA A 158 -10.56 -2.46 20.53
CA ALA A 158 -11.73 -2.46 21.43
C ALA A 158 -11.93 -3.79 22.15
N ALA A 159 -11.49 -4.90 21.56
CA ALA A 159 -11.46 -6.23 22.17
C ALA A 159 -10.22 -6.48 23.06
N GLY A 160 -9.35 -5.46 23.25
CA GLY A 160 -8.15 -5.54 24.10
C GLY A 160 -6.95 -6.20 23.42
N LYS A 161 -6.95 -6.34 22.08
CA LYS A 161 -5.82 -6.88 21.31
C LYS A 161 -4.94 -5.75 20.77
N GLU A 162 -3.68 -6.06 20.50
CA GLU A 162 -2.78 -5.17 19.78
C GLU A 162 -3.05 -5.31 18.27
N ALA A 163 -3.36 -4.19 17.60
CA ALA A 163 -3.62 -4.16 16.16
C ALA A 163 -3.26 -2.79 15.57
N TRP A 164 -2.34 -2.79 14.61
CA TRP A 164 -1.84 -1.58 13.96
C TRP A 164 -2.02 -1.63 12.45
N VAL A 165 -2.19 -0.47 11.84
CA VAL A 165 -2.23 -0.29 10.39
C VAL A 165 -1.13 0.67 9.98
N ILE A 166 -0.43 0.35 8.90
CA ILE A 166 0.38 1.31 8.14
C ILE A 166 -0.46 1.71 6.93
N GLY A 167 -0.77 3.01 6.83
CA GLY A 167 -1.54 3.59 5.74
C GLY A 167 -0.70 3.90 4.50
N VAL A 168 -1.34 4.41 3.43
CA VAL A 168 -0.69 4.73 2.15
C VAL A 168 -1.25 6.01 1.53
N ASP A 169 -0.46 6.68 0.70
CA ASP A 169 -0.77 7.85 -0.14
C ASP A 169 -1.07 9.15 0.61
N SER A 170 -1.70 9.09 1.75
CA SER A 170 -2.05 10.25 2.57
C SER A 170 -1.94 9.93 4.04
N ASP A 171 -1.81 10.94 4.88
CA ASP A 171 -1.87 10.76 6.32
C ASP A 171 -3.27 10.26 6.73
N GLN A 172 -3.33 9.01 7.18
CA GLN A 172 -4.56 8.33 7.61
C GLN A 172 -4.71 8.26 9.14
N TYR A 173 -3.89 9.00 9.89
CA TYR A 173 -3.92 8.98 11.35
C TYR A 173 -5.31 9.25 11.92
N GLU A 174 -6.01 10.25 11.38
CA GLU A 174 -7.35 10.63 11.85
C GLU A 174 -8.39 9.55 11.57
N ASP A 175 -8.28 8.82 10.45
CA ASP A 175 -9.18 7.70 10.12
C ASP A 175 -9.07 6.56 11.15
N GLY A 176 -7.91 6.42 11.76
CA GLY A 176 -7.59 5.40 12.75
C GLY A 176 -7.94 5.74 14.20
N ILE A 177 -8.36 6.98 14.52
CA ILE A 177 -8.62 7.39 15.90
C ILE A 177 -9.71 6.52 16.53
N TYR A 178 -9.38 5.89 17.67
CA TYR A 178 -10.29 5.09 18.50
C TYR A 178 -10.49 5.66 19.90
N ASP A 179 -9.60 6.54 20.36
CA ASP A 179 -9.71 7.26 21.65
C ASP A 179 -9.51 8.75 21.37
N VAL A 180 -10.62 9.46 21.20
CA VAL A 180 -10.64 10.88 20.83
C VAL A 180 -10.04 11.76 21.94
N GLU A 181 -10.30 11.42 23.20
CA GLU A 181 -9.86 12.22 24.36
C GLU A 181 -8.32 12.21 24.49
N ASN A 182 -7.69 11.08 24.21
CA ASN A 182 -6.25 10.89 24.31
C ASN A 182 -5.54 10.93 22.94
N ASN A 183 -6.28 11.24 21.87
CA ASN A 183 -5.78 11.29 20.50
C ASN A 183 -5.00 10.02 20.09
N LYS A 184 -5.57 8.83 20.35
CA LYS A 184 -4.93 7.56 19.99
C LYS A 184 -5.51 7.00 18.71
N SER A 185 -4.65 6.57 17.81
CA SER A 185 -4.98 5.97 16.53
C SER A 185 -4.44 4.54 16.44
N VAL A 186 -5.12 3.69 15.67
CA VAL A 186 -4.59 2.40 15.22
C VAL A 186 -3.66 2.56 14.01
N VAL A 187 -3.62 3.74 13.37
CA VAL A 187 -2.69 4.03 12.29
C VAL A 187 -1.37 4.48 12.90
N LEU A 188 -0.33 3.66 12.65
CA LEU A 188 1.01 3.89 13.18
C LEU A 188 1.74 4.96 12.38
N THR A 189 1.65 4.88 11.07
CA THR A 189 2.20 5.82 10.09
C THR A 189 1.53 5.62 8.73
N SER A 190 1.82 6.48 7.76
CA SER A 190 1.39 6.36 6.36
C SER A 190 2.58 6.59 5.43
N ALA A 191 2.67 5.78 4.35
CA ALA A 191 3.77 5.76 3.38
C ALA A 191 3.39 6.41 2.04
#